data_8a73109b4b9d0230e57fca15ab7ce098
#
_entry.id   8a73109b4b9d0230e57fca15ab7ce098
#
_cell.length_a   1.000
_cell.length_b   1.000
_cell.length_c   1.000
_cell.angle_alpha   90.00
_cell.angle_beta   90.00
_cell.angle_gamma   90.00
#
_symmetry.space_group_name_H-M   'P 1'
#
loop_
_entity.id
_entity.type
_entity.pdbx_description
1 polymer ?
#
loop_
_entity_poly.entity_id
_entity_poly.type
_entity_poly.pdbx_seq_one_letter_code
_entity_poly.pdbx_strand_id
1 'polypeptide(L)'
;GGISSFIHHQSHYLIDSLRYLTFKRLMKATFADALFYLFAISFGLIFANFMRVKITDLLPDIDMSTFKNTAAIDSVINSFNTLMAIFFIVTVTYFLLLVIFWAVFKGSFWSILMKRSYSMRYVLNYFWLSLLWLGIWTGIFIGSLFLFKDSVIVGVMLLFGFLFLHTSIPVYIVFTKENKIKHALKEGLSIAIGGIHHFLIPYAFIIIFYVGLMVSILFPLLRMATGGFAGIISGLFTIVFLVWCRVYLLEMIAYHAGYQMR
;
A
#
# COMPACT_ATOMS: atom_id res chain seq x y z
N GLY A 1 19.96 11.75 30.65
CA GLY A 1 18.79 10.88 30.89
C GLY A 1 17.97 10.51 29.64
N GLY A 2 18.06 11.23 28.51
CA GLY A 2 17.10 11.05 27.40
C GLY A 2 17.23 9.77 26.57
N ILE A 3 18.45 9.36 26.24
CA ILE A 3 18.67 8.22 25.30
C ILE A 3 18.35 6.88 25.99
N SER A 4 18.76 6.71 27.25
CA SER A 4 18.50 5.47 27.99
C SER A 4 17.00 5.24 28.27
N SER A 5 16.25 6.27 28.65
CA SER A 5 14.80 6.17 28.84
C SER A 5 14.09 5.92 27.53
N PHE A 6 14.58 6.48 26.44
CA PHE A 6 14.02 6.28 25.10
C PHE A 6 14.22 4.84 24.60
N ILE A 7 15.44 4.28 24.71
CA ILE A 7 15.73 2.88 24.34
C ILE A 7 14.87 1.92 25.17
N HIS A 8 14.69 2.21 26.47
CA HIS A 8 13.82 1.43 27.35
C HIS A 8 12.35 1.47 26.87
N HIS A 9 11.84 2.61 26.40
CA HIS A 9 10.49 2.71 25.87
C HIS A 9 10.33 1.95 24.55
N GLN A 10 11.33 2.03 23.64
CA GLN A 10 11.29 1.28 22.38
C GLN A 10 11.33 -0.24 22.59
N SER A 11 12.09 -0.72 23.56
CA SER A 11 12.10 -2.15 23.93
C SER A 11 10.75 -2.61 24.51
N HIS A 12 10.06 -1.73 25.24
CA HIS A 12 8.70 -2.01 25.72
C HIS A 12 7.69 -2.15 24.59
N TYR A 13 7.69 -1.22 23.60
CA TYR A 13 6.81 -1.32 22.44
C TYR A 13 7.08 -2.58 21.61
N LEU A 14 8.35 -2.96 21.47
CA LEU A 14 8.72 -4.19 20.79
C LEU A 14 8.13 -5.42 21.50
N ILE A 15 8.34 -5.53 22.82
CA ILE A 15 7.86 -6.65 23.63
C ILE A 15 6.33 -6.67 23.65
N ASP A 16 5.68 -5.53 23.82
CA ASP A 16 4.24 -5.42 23.85
C ASP A 16 3.61 -5.73 22.47
N SER A 17 4.24 -5.30 21.37
CA SER A 17 3.79 -5.66 20.02
C SER A 17 3.84 -7.17 19.79
N LEU A 18 4.87 -7.85 20.29
CA LEU A 18 4.99 -9.31 20.20
C LEU A 18 3.97 -10.03 21.10
N ARG A 19 3.70 -9.50 22.30
CA ARG A 19 2.70 -10.06 23.24
C ARG A 19 1.27 -9.80 22.79
N TYR A 20 1.00 -8.64 22.20
CA TYR A 20 -0.33 -8.28 21.70
C TYR A 20 -0.78 -9.17 20.54
N LEU A 21 0.14 -9.60 19.72
CA LEU A 21 -0.09 -10.54 18.62
C LEU A 21 -0.16 -11.97 19.16
N THR A 22 -1.36 -12.39 19.60
CA THR A 22 -1.57 -13.84 19.65
C THR A 22 -1.35 -14.44 18.27
N PHE A 23 -0.69 -15.59 18.17
CA PHE A 23 -0.41 -16.28 16.91
C PHE A 23 -1.64 -16.35 16.00
N LYS A 24 -2.82 -16.63 16.56
CA LYS A 24 -4.10 -16.68 15.85
C LYS A 24 -4.48 -15.34 15.18
N ARG A 25 -4.19 -14.20 15.84
CA ARG A 25 -4.45 -12.88 15.24
C ARG A 25 -3.45 -12.51 14.17
N LEU A 26 -2.19 -12.79 14.42
CA LEU A 26 -1.14 -12.59 13.43
C LEU A 26 -1.49 -13.35 12.15
N MET A 27 -1.85 -14.63 12.26
CA MET A 27 -2.24 -15.46 11.10
C MET A 27 -3.45 -14.87 10.37
N LYS A 28 -4.51 -14.47 11.08
CA LYS A 28 -5.70 -13.87 10.44
C LYS A 28 -5.38 -12.55 9.75
N ALA A 29 -4.61 -11.67 10.37
CA ALA A 29 -4.20 -10.39 9.79
C ALA A 29 -3.29 -10.60 8.57
N THR A 30 -2.31 -11.51 8.66
CA THR A 30 -1.44 -11.89 7.54
C THR A 30 -2.24 -12.47 6.38
N PHE A 31 -3.22 -13.31 6.67
CA PHE A 31 -4.08 -13.89 5.65
C PHE A 31 -4.92 -12.81 4.92
N ALA A 32 -5.53 -11.89 5.67
CA ALA A 32 -6.27 -10.77 5.06
C ALA A 32 -5.35 -9.89 4.20
N ASP A 33 -4.13 -9.62 4.67
CA ASP A 33 -3.14 -8.83 3.93
C ASP A 33 -2.65 -9.56 2.67
N ALA A 34 -2.39 -10.86 2.77
CA ALA A 34 -1.95 -11.71 1.65
C ALA A 34 -3.04 -11.81 0.57
N LEU A 35 -4.31 -11.95 0.96
CA LEU A 35 -5.43 -11.96 0.02
C LEU A 35 -5.50 -10.65 -0.77
N PHE A 36 -5.31 -9.50 -0.12
CA PHE A 36 -5.27 -8.24 -0.85
C PHE A 36 -4.20 -8.24 -1.94
N TYR A 37 -2.96 -8.63 -1.63
CA TYR A 37 -1.88 -8.67 -2.62
C TYR A 37 -2.13 -9.69 -3.72
N LEU A 38 -2.67 -10.87 -3.36
CA LEU A 38 -3.02 -11.89 -4.33
C LEU A 38 -4.04 -11.36 -5.36
N PHE A 39 -5.12 -10.73 -4.88
CA PHE A 39 -6.13 -10.15 -5.76
C PHE A 39 -5.56 -8.98 -6.58
N ALA A 40 -4.82 -8.06 -5.96
CA ALA A 40 -4.24 -6.92 -6.65
C ALA A 40 -3.29 -7.35 -7.79
N ILE A 41 -2.43 -8.33 -7.54
CA ILE A 41 -1.49 -8.87 -8.55
C ILE A 41 -2.26 -9.61 -9.64
N SER A 42 -3.20 -10.50 -9.28
CA SER A 42 -3.97 -11.28 -10.26
C SER A 42 -4.76 -10.37 -11.21
N PHE A 43 -5.47 -9.38 -10.67
CA PHE A 43 -6.20 -8.42 -11.49
C PHE A 43 -5.26 -7.51 -12.28
N GLY A 44 -4.09 -7.14 -11.74
CA GLY A 44 -3.07 -6.40 -12.46
C GLY A 44 -2.55 -7.18 -13.69
N LEU A 45 -2.30 -8.48 -13.55
CA LEU A 45 -1.89 -9.34 -14.66
C LEU A 45 -3.00 -9.48 -15.72
N ILE A 46 -4.25 -9.65 -15.29
CA ILE A 46 -5.42 -9.69 -16.20
C ILE A 46 -5.52 -8.37 -16.98
N PHE A 47 -5.42 -7.24 -16.27
CA PHE A 47 -5.42 -5.91 -16.86
C PHE A 47 -4.30 -5.74 -17.89
N ALA A 48 -3.06 -6.06 -17.52
CA ALA A 48 -1.90 -5.94 -18.40
C ALA A 48 -2.03 -6.82 -19.66
N ASN A 49 -2.51 -8.06 -19.48
CA ASN A 49 -2.72 -8.96 -20.61
C ASN A 49 -3.85 -8.47 -21.54
N PHE A 50 -4.97 -8.00 -20.97
CA PHE A 50 -6.06 -7.43 -21.74
C PHE A 50 -5.59 -6.21 -22.57
N MET A 51 -4.84 -5.29 -21.95
CA MET A 51 -4.31 -4.12 -22.64
C MET A 51 -3.33 -4.50 -23.74
N ARG A 52 -2.44 -5.48 -23.48
CA ARG A 52 -1.52 -5.98 -24.50
C ARG A 52 -2.26 -6.49 -25.74
N VAL A 53 -3.30 -7.31 -25.54
CA VAL A 53 -4.11 -7.83 -26.65
C VAL A 53 -4.78 -6.68 -27.40
N LYS A 54 -5.39 -5.72 -26.70
CA LYS A 54 -6.07 -4.59 -27.35
C LYS A 54 -5.12 -3.67 -28.09
N ILE A 55 -3.91 -3.46 -27.59
CA ILE A 55 -2.87 -2.71 -28.32
C ILE A 55 -2.51 -3.43 -29.62
N THR A 56 -2.28 -4.75 -29.56
CA THR A 56 -1.94 -5.54 -30.74
C THR A 56 -3.07 -5.57 -31.77
N ASP A 57 -4.34 -5.66 -31.32
CA ASP A 57 -5.51 -5.73 -32.21
C ASP A 57 -5.84 -4.39 -32.88
N LEU A 58 -5.65 -3.27 -32.19
CA LEU A 58 -6.11 -1.94 -32.61
C LEU A 58 -5.02 -1.08 -33.26
N LEU A 59 -3.75 -1.35 -32.98
CA LEU A 59 -2.63 -0.67 -33.59
C LEU A 59 -1.98 -1.62 -34.63
N PRO A 60 -2.38 -1.58 -35.87
CA PRO A 60 -1.71 -2.33 -36.93
C PRO A 60 -0.28 -1.84 -37.14
N ASP A 61 0.58 -2.67 -37.67
CA ASP A 61 1.93 -2.29 -38.05
C ASP A 61 1.90 -1.02 -38.91
N ILE A 62 2.37 0.09 -38.35
CA ILE A 62 2.39 1.38 -39.03
C ILE A 62 3.60 1.40 -39.92
N ASP A 63 3.38 1.13 -41.24
CA ASP A 63 4.40 1.28 -42.25
C ASP A 63 4.44 2.73 -42.80
N MET A 64 5.59 3.17 -43.29
CA MET A 64 5.78 4.49 -43.91
C MET A 64 4.80 4.74 -45.09
N SER A 65 4.29 3.69 -45.72
CA SER A 65 3.25 3.79 -46.76
C SER A 65 1.90 4.29 -46.20
N THR A 66 1.62 4.07 -44.93
CA THR A 66 0.38 4.50 -44.25
C THR A 66 0.25 6.02 -44.23
N PHE A 67 1.36 6.75 -44.11
CA PHE A 67 1.35 8.23 -44.09
C PHE A 67 1.13 8.89 -45.48
N LYS A 68 1.10 8.11 -46.56
CA LYS A 68 0.82 8.62 -47.91
C LYS A 68 -0.67 8.62 -48.25
N ASN A 69 -1.50 8.00 -47.43
CA ASN A 69 -2.94 7.88 -47.67
C ASN A 69 -3.74 8.49 -46.50
N THR A 70 -4.50 9.54 -46.76
CA THR A 70 -5.32 10.23 -45.74
C THR A 70 -6.34 9.30 -45.09
N ALA A 71 -6.97 8.40 -45.82
CA ALA A 71 -7.93 7.43 -45.27
C ALA A 71 -7.26 6.45 -44.30
N ALA A 72 -6.00 6.07 -44.56
CA ALA A 72 -5.23 5.23 -43.66
C ALA A 72 -4.82 5.98 -42.40
N ILE A 73 -4.50 7.27 -42.48
CA ILE A 73 -4.21 8.13 -41.34
C ILE A 73 -5.45 8.27 -40.43
N ASP A 74 -6.64 8.53 -41.03
CA ASP A 74 -7.89 8.63 -40.28
C ASP A 74 -8.23 7.33 -39.54
N SER A 75 -7.98 6.18 -40.18
CA SER A 75 -8.15 4.86 -39.56
C SER A 75 -7.24 4.67 -38.33
N VAL A 76 -5.95 5.07 -38.43
CA VAL A 76 -5.00 5.00 -37.32
C VAL A 76 -5.43 5.92 -36.16
N ILE A 77 -5.87 7.16 -36.48
CA ILE A 77 -6.36 8.10 -35.49
C ILE A 77 -7.59 7.54 -34.75
N ASN A 78 -8.54 6.97 -35.49
CA ASN A 78 -9.74 6.37 -34.88
C ASN A 78 -9.40 5.16 -34.01
N SER A 79 -8.48 4.30 -34.43
CA SER A 79 -7.98 3.17 -33.65
C SER A 79 -7.30 3.64 -32.38
N PHE A 80 -6.47 4.68 -32.46
CA PHE A 80 -5.81 5.27 -31.31
C PHE A 80 -6.81 5.89 -30.31
N ASN A 81 -7.80 6.65 -30.79
CA ASN A 81 -8.84 7.22 -29.94
C ASN A 81 -9.66 6.13 -29.24
N THR A 82 -10.00 5.05 -29.96
CA THR A 82 -10.69 3.90 -29.39
C THR A 82 -9.84 3.23 -28.32
N LEU A 83 -8.54 3.02 -28.56
CA LEU A 83 -7.60 2.47 -27.58
C LEU A 83 -7.50 3.34 -26.34
N MET A 84 -7.43 4.66 -26.50
CA MET A 84 -7.41 5.61 -25.36
C MET A 84 -8.70 5.55 -24.53
N ALA A 85 -9.86 5.47 -25.18
CA ALA A 85 -11.14 5.32 -24.48
C ALA A 85 -11.20 4.00 -23.67
N ILE A 86 -10.81 2.88 -24.30
CA ILE A 86 -10.72 1.58 -23.62
C ILE A 86 -9.74 1.64 -22.44
N PHE A 87 -8.54 2.19 -22.67
CA PHE A 87 -7.54 2.35 -21.60
C PHE A 87 -8.08 3.13 -20.43
N PHE A 88 -8.75 4.25 -20.68
CA PHE A 88 -9.35 5.07 -19.60
C PHE A 88 -10.40 4.30 -18.82
N ILE A 89 -11.37 3.67 -19.50
CA ILE A 89 -12.45 2.91 -18.85
C ILE A 89 -11.88 1.76 -18.00
N VAL A 90 -10.95 1.00 -18.58
CA VAL A 90 -10.38 -0.18 -17.91
C VAL A 90 -9.50 0.25 -16.74
N THR A 91 -8.74 1.36 -16.85
CA THR A 91 -7.94 1.91 -15.77
C THR A 91 -8.81 2.39 -14.61
N VAL A 92 -9.89 3.12 -14.88
CA VAL A 92 -10.84 3.56 -13.85
C VAL A 92 -11.49 2.36 -13.16
N THR A 93 -11.91 1.35 -13.94
CA THR A 93 -12.50 0.12 -13.40
C THR A 93 -11.51 -0.62 -12.52
N TYR A 94 -10.27 -0.78 -12.96
CA TYR A 94 -9.21 -1.42 -12.17
C TYR A 94 -8.94 -0.66 -10.87
N PHE A 95 -8.86 0.66 -10.92
CA PHE A 95 -8.68 1.50 -9.72
C PHE A 95 -9.83 1.30 -8.72
N LEU A 96 -11.09 1.33 -9.18
CA LEU A 96 -12.25 1.11 -8.31
C LEU A 96 -12.23 -0.29 -7.67
N LEU A 97 -11.90 -1.33 -8.44
CA LEU A 97 -11.74 -2.69 -7.91
C LEU A 97 -10.63 -2.77 -6.85
N LEU A 98 -9.49 -2.12 -7.08
CA LEU A 98 -8.42 -2.05 -6.08
C LEU A 98 -8.89 -1.37 -4.79
N VAL A 99 -9.66 -0.28 -4.88
CA VAL A 99 -10.21 0.41 -3.70
C VAL A 99 -11.22 -0.48 -2.96
N ILE A 100 -12.05 -1.23 -3.68
CA ILE A 100 -12.98 -2.20 -3.07
C ILE A 100 -12.20 -3.29 -2.32
N PHE A 101 -11.21 -3.92 -2.95
CA PHE A 101 -10.37 -4.93 -2.30
C PHE A 101 -9.59 -4.37 -1.13
N TRP A 102 -9.08 -3.14 -1.26
CA TRP A 102 -8.45 -2.42 -0.16
C TRP A 102 -9.42 -2.27 1.02
N ALA A 103 -10.64 -1.81 0.77
CA ALA A 103 -11.64 -1.62 1.83
C ALA A 103 -12.01 -2.93 2.52
N VAL A 104 -12.18 -4.01 1.76
CA VAL A 104 -12.54 -5.32 2.30
C VAL A 104 -11.38 -5.93 3.09
N PHE A 105 -10.21 -6.07 2.48
CA PHE A 105 -9.10 -6.81 3.08
C PHE A 105 -8.29 -5.98 4.07
N LYS A 106 -7.94 -4.72 3.73
CA LYS A 106 -7.24 -3.84 4.68
C LYS A 106 -8.14 -3.34 5.80
N GLY A 107 -9.43 -3.13 5.51
CA GLY A 107 -10.43 -2.87 6.56
C GLY A 107 -10.55 -4.05 7.53
N SER A 108 -10.63 -5.29 7.02
CA SER A 108 -10.60 -6.51 7.83
C SER A 108 -9.32 -6.61 8.65
N PHE A 109 -8.16 -6.38 8.04
CA PHE A 109 -6.85 -6.35 8.70
C PHE A 109 -6.86 -5.44 9.94
N TRP A 110 -7.24 -4.18 9.78
CA TRP A 110 -7.26 -3.22 10.88
C TRP A 110 -8.31 -3.57 11.95
N SER A 111 -9.49 -4.06 11.54
CA SER A 111 -10.52 -4.49 12.49
C SER A 111 -10.04 -5.68 13.36
N ILE A 112 -9.32 -6.64 12.77
CA ILE A 112 -8.71 -7.77 13.47
C ILE A 112 -7.67 -7.29 14.47
N LEU A 113 -6.76 -6.39 14.05
CA LEU A 113 -5.72 -5.86 14.91
C LEU A 113 -6.31 -5.09 16.09
N MET A 114 -7.29 -4.23 15.85
CA MET A 114 -7.86 -3.36 16.89
C MET A 114 -9.05 -3.98 17.63
N LYS A 115 -9.35 -5.28 17.45
CA LYS A 115 -10.48 -5.99 18.09
C LYS A 115 -11.82 -5.30 17.88
N ARG A 116 -12.04 -4.67 16.72
CA ARG A 116 -13.27 -4.00 16.36
C ARG A 116 -14.19 -4.91 15.55
N SER A 117 -15.50 -4.68 15.68
CA SER A 117 -16.49 -5.41 14.88
C SER A 117 -16.36 -5.04 13.41
N TYR A 118 -16.30 -6.05 12.55
CA TYR A 118 -16.30 -5.92 11.10
C TYR A 118 -17.75 -5.95 10.61
N SER A 119 -18.32 -4.77 10.34
CA SER A 119 -19.70 -4.59 9.88
C SER A 119 -19.74 -4.01 8.46
N MET A 120 -20.85 -4.20 7.74
CA MET A 120 -21.03 -3.63 6.40
C MET A 120 -20.90 -2.10 6.41
N ARG A 121 -21.44 -1.44 7.44
CA ARG A 121 -21.30 0.01 7.61
C ARG A 121 -19.83 0.44 7.76
N TYR A 122 -19.04 -0.34 8.51
CA TYR A 122 -17.61 -0.09 8.64
C TYR A 122 -16.90 -0.21 7.29
N VAL A 123 -17.19 -1.28 6.51
CA VAL A 123 -16.57 -1.52 5.19
C VAL A 123 -16.92 -0.41 4.21
N LEU A 124 -18.18 0.04 4.17
CA LEU A 124 -18.61 1.14 3.31
C LEU A 124 -17.91 2.46 3.67
N ASN A 125 -17.83 2.78 4.96
CA ASN A 125 -17.13 3.98 5.40
C ASN A 125 -15.62 3.87 5.13
N TYR A 126 -15.04 2.67 5.28
CA TYR A 126 -13.63 2.42 4.95
C TYR A 126 -13.39 2.56 3.44
N PHE A 127 -14.33 2.10 2.60
CA PHE A 127 -14.28 2.29 1.15
C PHE A 127 -14.26 3.79 0.79
N TRP A 128 -15.17 4.60 1.34
CA TRP A 128 -15.20 6.03 1.08
C TRP A 128 -13.95 6.76 1.57
N LEU A 129 -13.45 6.40 2.75
CA LEU A 129 -12.17 6.93 3.23
C LEU A 129 -11.04 6.57 2.28
N SER A 130 -10.97 5.29 1.86
CA SER A 130 -9.91 4.80 0.98
C SER A 130 -9.99 5.42 -0.40
N LEU A 131 -11.19 5.58 -0.97
CA LEU A 131 -11.41 6.23 -2.26
C LEU A 131 -10.91 7.68 -2.23
N LEU A 132 -11.28 8.43 -1.21
CA LEU A 132 -10.83 9.81 -1.02
C LEU A 132 -9.31 9.88 -0.81
N TRP A 133 -8.78 9.05 0.08
CA TRP A 133 -7.37 9.08 0.47
C TRP A 133 -6.44 8.63 -0.65
N LEU A 134 -6.74 7.50 -1.28
CA LEU A 134 -6.00 7.01 -2.44
C LEU A 134 -6.16 7.93 -3.64
N GLY A 135 -7.34 8.52 -3.84
CA GLY A 135 -7.58 9.51 -4.90
C GLY A 135 -6.70 10.75 -4.75
N ILE A 136 -6.59 11.31 -3.54
CA ILE A 136 -5.70 12.44 -3.25
C ILE A 136 -4.25 12.08 -3.59
N TRP A 137 -3.76 10.95 -3.09
CA TRP A 137 -2.38 10.52 -3.32
C TRP A 137 -2.11 10.16 -4.78
N THR A 138 -3.05 9.52 -5.46
CA THR A 138 -2.96 9.27 -6.91
C THR A 138 -2.84 10.57 -7.68
N GLY A 139 -3.65 11.59 -7.31
CA GLY A 139 -3.54 12.93 -7.90
C GLY A 139 -2.18 13.58 -7.66
N ILE A 140 -1.62 13.46 -6.45
CA ILE A 140 -0.27 13.95 -6.14
C ILE A 140 0.79 13.21 -6.97
N PHE A 141 0.73 11.88 -7.08
CA PHE A 141 1.66 11.09 -7.86
C PHE A 141 1.59 11.45 -9.35
N ILE A 142 0.39 11.49 -9.93
CA ILE A 142 0.21 11.87 -11.34
C ILE A 142 0.67 13.31 -11.57
N GLY A 143 0.27 14.25 -10.71
CA GLY A 143 0.69 15.63 -10.80
C GLY A 143 2.20 15.81 -10.74
N SER A 144 2.89 15.00 -9.95
CA SER A 144 4.36 15.05 -9.86
C SER A 144 5.06 14.66 -11.17
N LEU A 145 4.47 13.77 -11.98
CA LEU A 145 5.01 13.41 -13.29
C LEU A 145 5.06 14.59 -14.27
N PHE A 146 4.13 15.55 -14.12
CA PHE A 146 4.09 16.75 -14.97
C PHE A 146 4.92 17.91 -14.41
N LEU A 147 5.19 17.91 -13.09
CA LEU A 147 5.87 19.04 -12.43
C LEU A 147 7.38 18.85 -12.32
N PHE A 148 7.86 17.62 -12.28
CA PHE A 148 9.27 17.32 -12.04
C PHE A 148 9.95 16.72 -13.28
N LYS A 149 11.23 17.03 -13.46
CA LYS A 149 12.07 16.47 -14.54
C LYS A 149 12.44 15.02 -14.25
N ASP A 150 12.69 14.24 -15.29
CA ASP A 150 13.04 12.81 -15.21
C ASP A 150 14.22 12.52 -14.26
N SER A 151 15.21 13.45 -14.21
CA SER A 151 16.39 13.29 -13.34
C SER A 151 16.08 13.27 -11.84
N VAL A 152 14.97 13.87 -11.40
CA VAL A 152 14.58 13.95 -9.97
C VAL A 152 13.31 13.19 -9.64
N ILE A 153 12.56 12.75 -10.66
CA ILE A 153 11.23 12.15 -10.48
C ILE A 153 11.26 10.91 -9.58
N VAL A 154 12.29 10.07 -9.69
CA VAL A 154 12.42 8.86 -8.87
C VAL A 154 12.54 9.23 -7.39
N GLY A 155 13.37 10.24 -7.06
CA GLY A 155 13.51 10.71 -5.68
C GLY A 155 12.20 11.30 -5.13
N VAL A 156 11.48 12.07 -5.95
CA VAL A 156 10.18 12.64 -5.60
C VAL A 156 9.14 11.55 -5.36
N MET A 157 9.08 10.53 -6.22
CA MET A 157 8.18 9.39 -6.07
C MET A 157 8.46 8.59 -4.80
N LEU A 158 9.74 8.36 -4.47
CA LEU A 158 10.13 7.69 -3.22
C LEU A 158 9.72 8.51 -2.00
N LEU A 159 9.94 9.83 -2.03
CA LEU A 159 9.53 10.73 -0.95
C LEU A 159 8.00 10.72 -0.77
N PHE A 160 7.23 10.85 -1.84
CA PHE A 160 5.77 10.81 -1.76
C PHE A 160 5.25 9.43 -1.34
N GLY A 161 5.89 8.34 -1.80
CA GLY A 161 5.58 6.99 -1.33
C GLY A 161 5.81 6.83 0.17
N PHE A 162 6.92 7.35 0.68
CA PHE A 162 7.19 7.38 2.12
C PHE A 162 6.14 8.20 2.88
N LEU A 163 5.83 9.42 2.43
CA LEU A 163 4.81 10.27 3.04
C LEU A 163 3.42 9.65 3.01
N PHE A 164 3.07 8.99 1.91
CA PHE A 164 1.82 8.21 1.81
C PHE A 164 1.75 7.13 2.89
N LEU A 165 2.77 6.30 3.02
CA LEU A 165 2.81 5.23 4.03
C LEU A 165 2.77 5.80 5.45
N HIS A 166 3.57 6.85 5.70
CA HIS A 166 3.66 7.50 7.00
C HIS A 166 2.32 8.07 7.45
N THR A 167 1.62 8.79 6.56
CA THR A 167 0.33 9.43 6.89
C THR A 167 -0.83 8.45 6.89
N SER A 168 -0.79 7.41 6.07
CA SER A 168 -1.87 6.42 5.95
C SER A 168 -2.06 5.60 7.23
N ILE A 169 -0.98 5.21 7.91
CA ILE A 169 -1.06 4.37 9.10
C ILE A 169 -1.88 5.06 10.21
N PRO A 170 -1.56 6.29 10.66
CA PRO A 170 -2.37 6.99 11.66
C PRO A 170 -3.81 7.22 11.22
N VAL A 171 -4.03 7.60 9.95
CA VAL A 171 -5.38 7.83 9.41
C VAL A 171 -6.25 6.58 9.52
N TYR A 172 -5.74 5.41 9.12
CA TYR A 172 -6.50 4.15 9.19
C TYR A 172 -6.69 3.65 10.63
N ILE A 173 -5.74 3.91 11.53
CA ILE A 173 -5.85 3.59 12.97
C ILE A 173 -6.98 4.41 13.60
N VAL A 174 -6.96 5.73 13.44
CA VAL A 174 -7.99 6.62 13.99
C VAL A 174 -9.36 6.29 13.40
N PHE A 175 -9.42 6.04 12.10
CA PHE A 175 -10.66 5.63 11.44
C PHE A 175 -11.22 4.33 12.02
N THR A 176 -10.39 3.31 12.18
CA THR A 176 -10.82 2.00 12.70
C THR A 176 -11.36 2.13 14.13
N LYS A 177 -10.80 3.05 14.92
CA LYS A 177 -11.27 3.33 16.27
C LYS A 177 -12.66 3.97 16.29
N GLU A 178 -12.90 4.99 15.47
CA GLU A 178 -14.08 5.83 15.57
C GLU A 178 -15.10 5.69 14.44
N ASN A 179 -14.70 5.10 13.32
CA ASN A 179 -15.51 4.95 12.10
C ASN A 179 -16.06 6.28 11.57
N LYS A 180 -15.25 7.37 11.67
CA LYS A 180 -15.61 8.73 11.21
C LYS A 180 -14.53 9.27 10.27
N ILE A 181 -14.84 9.44 8.99
CA ILE A 181 -13.90 9.84 7.93
C ILE A 181 -13.24 11.19 8.24
N LYS A 182 -14.05 12.24 8.50
CA LYS A 182 -13.54 13.59 8.74
C LYS A 182 -12.61 13.66 9.95
N HIS A 183 -12.95 12.95 11.02
CA HIS A 183 -12.14 12.89 12.22
C HIS A 183 -10.84 12.14 11.98
N ALA A 184 -10.91 11.00 11.27
CA ALA A 184 -9.75 10.20 10.91
C ALA A 184 -8.71 10.99 10.09
N LEU A 185 -9.17 11.76 9.11
CA LEU A 185 -8.28 12.61 8.32
C LEU A 185 -7.65 13.71 9.17
N LYS A 186 -8.46 14.45 9.95
CA LYS A 186 -7.95 15.56 10.77
C LYS A 186 -6.97 15.07 11.83
N GLU A 187 -7.35 14.10 12.65
CA GLU A 187 -6.54 13.61 13.76
C GLU A 187 -5.39 12.73 13.29
N GLY A 188 -5.64 11.84 12.31
CA GLY A 188 -4.58 11.00 11.73
C GLY A 188 -3.46 11.81 11.09
N LEU A 189 -3.79 12.88 10.35
CA LEU A 189 -2.79 13.81 9.82
C LEU A 189 -2.09 14.62 10.91
N SER A 190 -2.82 15.05 11.94
CA SER A 190 -2.23 15.76 13.10
C SER A 190 -1.20 14.87 13.81
N ILE A 191 -1.50 13.59 14.02
CA ILE A 191 -0.56 12.62 14.61
C ILE A 191 0.64 12.40 13.69
N ALA A 192 0.41 12.22 12.38
CA ALA A 192 1.49 11.99 11.42
C ALA A 192 2.46 13.18 11.34
N ILE A 193 1.93 14.39 11.19
CA ILE A 193 2.74 15.60 10.99
C ILE A 193 3.32 16.08 12.31
N GLY A 194 2.50 16.20 13.35
CA GLY A 194 2.94 16.67 14.67
C GLY A 194 3.89 15.71 15.38
N GLY A 195 3.73 14.41 15.12
CA GLY A 195 4.55 13.35 15.71
C GLY A 195 5.71 12.85 14.87
N ILE A 196 6.06 13.50 13.75
CA ILE A 196 7.05 12.98 12.79
C ILE A 196 8.39 12.62 13.43
N HIS A 197 8.84 13.40 14.40
CA HIS A 197 10.10 13.15 15.12
C HIS A 197 10.04 11.88 16.00
N HIS A 198 8.85 11.48 16.46
CA HIS A 198 8.67 10.23 17.21
C HIS A 198 8.74 8.99 16.31
N PHE A 199 8.49 9.15 15.00
CA PHE A 199 8.53 8.05 14.02
C PHE A 199 9.92 7.77 13.46
N LEU A 200 10.84 8.74 13.51
CA LEU A 200 12.17 8.60 12.90
C LEU A 200 12.93 7.39 13.46
N ILE A 201 12.95 7.24 14.78
CA ILE A 201 13.69 6.13 15.42
C ILE A 201 13.00 4.79 15.21
N PRO A 202 11.65 4.65 15.38
CA PRO A 202 10.93 3.46 14.94
C PRO A 202 11.23 3.05 13.50
N TYR A 203 11.26 3.97 12.55
CA TYR A 203 11.59 3.64 11.16
C TYR A 203 13.04 3.17 11.00
N ALA A 204 14.00 3.86 11.63
CA ALA A 204 15.39 3.41 11.62
C ALA A 204 15.53 2.00 12.21
N PHE A 205 14.82 1.73 13.32
CA PHE A 205 14.80 0.40 13.93
C PHE A 205 14.19 -0.65 13.01
N ILE A 206 13.05 -0.38 12.38
CA ILE A 206 12.40 -1.27 11.42
C ILE A 206 13.36 -1.60 10.26
N ILE A 207 14.04 -0.60 9.71
CA ILE A 207 14.98 -0.78 8.59
C ILE A 207 16.16 -1.67 9.03
N ILE A 208 16.79 -1.36 10.17
CA ILE A 208 17.94 -2.12 10.69
C ILE A 208 17.51 -3.58 10.97
N PHE A 209 16.34 -3.76 11.60
CA PHE A 209 15.82 -5.07 11.92
C PHE A 209 15.48 -5.88 10.66
N TYR A 210 14.86 -5.23 9.64
CA TYR A 210 14.59 -5.86 8.36
C TYR A 210 15.87 -6.31 7.65
N VAL A 211 16.87 -5.44 7.56
CA VAL A 211 18.17 -5.78 6.96
C VAL A 211 18.83 -6.92 7.73
N GLY A 212 18.80 -6.88 9.05
CA GLY A 212 19.34 -7.97 9.88
C GLY A 212 18.65 -9.32 9.62
N LEU A 213 17.32 -9.33 9.55
CA LEU A 213 16.54 -10.53 9.24
C LEU A 213 16.78 -11.03 7.81
N MET A 214 16.88 -10.11 6.84
CA MET A 214 17.20 -10.44 5.45
C MET A 214 18.55 -11.16 5.36
N VAL A 215 19.59 -10.58 5.97
CA VAL A 215 20.95 -11.14 5.90
C VAL A 215 21.07 -12.44 6.68
N SER A 216 20.51 -12.50 7.90
CA SER A 216 20.71 -13.63 8.82
C SER A 216 19.81 -14.83 8.56
N ILE A 217 18.61 -14.62 8.01
CA ILE A 217 17.60 -15.67 7.84
C ILE A 217 17.22 -15.86 6.38
N LEU A 218 16.78 -14.79 5.71
CA LEU A 218 16.17 -14.93 4.40
C LEU A 218 17.19 -15.29 3.31
N PHE A 219 18.35 -14.65 3.26
CA PHE A 219 19.39 -15.00 2.28
C PHE A 219 19.89 -16.44 2.40
N PRO A 220 20.19 -16.98 3.59
CA PRO A 220 20.49 -18.39 3.74
C PRO A 220 19.39 -19.33 3.24
N LEU A 221 18.12 -19.03 3.60
CA LEU A 221 16.97 -19.82 3.14
C LEU A 221 16.78 -19.76 1.61
N LEU A 222 16.95 -18.59 1.00
CA LEU A 222 16.82 -18.41 -0.44
C LEU A 222 17.94 -19.14 -1.22
N ARG A 223 19.14 -19.27 -0.65
CA ARG A 223 20.21 -20.08 -1.25
C ARG A 223 19.88 -21.58 -1.27
N MET A 224 19.06 -22.04 -0.32
CA MET A 224 18.63 -23.45 -0.26
C MET A 224 17.39 -23.72 -1.13
N ALA A 225 16.64 -22.68 -1.48
CA ALA A 225 15.42 -22.81 -2.27
C ALA A 225 15.73 -22.64 -3.77
N THR A 226 15.13 -23.48 -4.60
CA THR A 226 15.29 -23.44 -6.07
C THR A 226 14.06 -22.86 -6.74
N GLY A 227 14.27 -22.05 -7.80
CA GLY A 227 13.22 -21.55 -8.69
C GLY A 227 12.14 -20.69 -8.01
N GLY A 228 10.88 -20.89 -8.39
CA GLY A 228 9.72 -20.11 -7.90
C GLY A 228 9.47 -20.21 -6.38
N PHE A 229 10.00 -21.24 -5.72
CA PHE A 229 9.84 -21.45 -4.28
C PHE A 229 10.53 -20.34 -3.46
N ALA A 230 11.67 -19.84 -3.94
CA ALA A 230 12.37 -18.71 -3.33
C ALA A 230 11.52 -17.44 -3.32
N GLY A 231 10.78 -17.16 -4.40
CA GLY A 231 9.87 -16.02 -4.49
C GLY A 231 8.71 -16.12 -3.51
N ILE A 232 8.12 -17.30 -3.34
CA ILE A 232 7.03 -17.54 -2.39
C ILE A 232 7.49 -17.33 -0.95
N ILE A 233 8.64 -17.90 -0.56
CA ILE A 233 9.23 -17.73 0.78
C ILE A 233 9.49 -16.25 1.05
N SER A 234 10.14 -15.55 0.11
CA SER A 234 10.43 -14.12 0.24
C SER A 234 9.16 -13.28 0.37
N GLY A 235 8.15 -13.56 -0.44
CA GLY A 235 6.85 -12.88 -0.38
C GLY A 235 6.15 -13.08 0.95
N LEU A 236 6.03 -14.31 1.43
CA LEU A 236 5.41 -14.62 2.73
C LEU A 236 6.16 -13.97 3.89
N PHE A 237 7.49 -14.05 3.90
CA PHE A 237 8.32 -13.40 4.91
C PHE A 237 8.07 -11.89 4.93
N THR A 238 8.07 -11.24 3.77
CA THR A 238 7.83 -9.80 3.64
C THR A 238 6.44 -9.41 4.15
N ILE A 239 5.40 -10.19 3.83
CA ILE A 239 4.03 -9.91 4.31
C ILE A 239 3.97 -10.02 5.84
N VAL A 240 4.51 -11.09 6.43
CA VAL A 240 4.54 -11.27 7.90
C VAL A 240 5.29 -10.13 8.57
N PHE A 241 6.44 -9.74 8.02
CA PHE A 241 7.22 -8.61 8.52
C PHE A 241 6.46 -7.29 8.45
N LEU A 242 5.78 -6.98 7.33
CA LEU A 242 4.97 -5.78 7.18
C LEU A 242 3.78 -5.74 8.16
N VAL A 243 3.16 -6.90 8.44
CA VAL A 243 2.11 -6.99 9.46
C VAL A 243 2.67 -6.64 10.84
N TRP A 244 3.83 -7.21 11.19
CA TRP A 244 4.49 -6.89 12.46
C TRP A 244 4.86 -5.40 12.56
N CYS A 245 5.42 -4.79 11.50
CA CYS A 245 5.73 -3.36 11.47
C CYS A 245 4.50 -2.49 11.77
N ARG A 246 3.33 -2.84 11.20
CA ARG A 246 2.09 -2.11 11.45
C ARG A 246 1.61 -2.25 12.89
N VAL A 247 1.79 -3.42 13.50
CA VAL A 247 1.46 -3.62 14.92
C VAL A 247 2.40 -2.82 15.81
N TYR A 248 3.69 -2.83 15.52
CA TYR A 248 4.66 -2.03 16.27
C TYR A 248 4.34 -0.52 16.20
N LEU A 249 4.01 -0.01 15.01
CA LEU A 249 3.59 1.38 14.84
C LEU A 249 2.23 1.66 15.49
N LEU A 250 1.31 0.70 15.50
CA LEU A 250 0.03 0.81 16.19
C LEU A 250 0.21 1.00 17.69
N GLU A 251 1.06 0.18 18.35
CA GLU A 251 1.36 0.31 19.77
C GLU A 251 1.99 1.66 20.10
N MET A 252 2.91 2.11 19.25
CA MET A 252 3.56 3.41 19.43
C MET A 252 2.55 4.57 19.31
N ILE A 253 1.68 4.55 18.29
CA ILE A 253 0.65 5.58 18.09
C ILE A 253 -0.35 5.57 19.25
N ALA A 254 -0.77 4.40 19.70
CA ALA A 254 -1.69 4.27 20.84
C ALA A 254 -1.14 4.88 22.12
N TYR A 255 0.13 4.67 22.38
CA TYR A 255 0.80 5.26 23.55
C TYR A 255 0.84 6.80 23.45
N HIS A 256 1.31 7.36 22.31
CA HIS A 256 1.45 8.82 22.15
C HIS A 256 0.10 9.55 22.07
N ALA A 257 -0.92 8.91 21.51
CA ALA A 257 -2.27 9.47 21.42
C ALA A 257 -3.11 9.22 22.68
N GLY A 258 -2.54 8.61 23.73
CA GLY A 258 -3.28 8.28 24.97
C GLY A 258 -4.39 7.24 24.75
N TYR A 259 -4.29 6.43 23.68
CA TYR A 259 -5.27 5.42 23.38
C TYR A 259 -4.96 4.13 24.16
N GLN A 260 -5.80 3.80 25.15
CA GLN A 260 -5.72 2.50 25.80
C GLN A 260 -6.27 1.42 24.86
N MET A 261 -5.41 0.50 24.40
CA MET A 261 -5.75 -0.65 23.56
C MET A 261 -6.06 -1.90 24.41
N ARG A 262 -6.81 -1.76 25.48
CA ARG A 262 -7.23 -2.88 26.32
C ARG A 262 -8.49 -3.57 25.80
#